data_85cb8d4a08ebda40791aa8cf636a3af4
#
_entry.id   85cb8d4a08ebda40791aa8cf636a3af4
#
_cell.length_a   1.000
_cell.length_b   1.000
_cell.length_c   1.000
_cell.angle_alpha   90.00
_cell.angle_beta   90.00
_cell.angle_gamma   90.00
#
_symmetry.space_group_name_H-M   'P 1'
#
loop_
_entity.id
_entity.type
_entity.pdbx_description
1 polymer ?
#
loop_
_entity_poly.entity_id
_entity_poly.type
_entity_poly.pdbx_seq_one_letter_code
_entity_poly.pdbx_strand_id
1 'polypeptide(L)'
;MDGDTSTNDIVTLLANGESGARKISSENSDYRNFCAALEAVCKSLALAIVADGEGAERVIEIEVRGATSDRAADKIARTIANSPLVKTAFAGADPNWGRILAAAGRSGVSFEPNSVDIHVAGICVCRRGDVYKRQMGGFGRGSAREPDHSGDRIRRRNSCISER
;
A
#
# COMPACT_ATOMS: atom_id res chain seq x y z
N MET A 1 -4.46 9.16 -1.03
CA MET A 1 -5.35 8.76 -2.15
C MET A 1 -4.94 9.42 -3.46
N ASP A 2 -5.03 10.73 -3.56
CA ASP A 2 -4.70 11.51 -4.77
C ASP A 2 -3.41 12.34 -4.63
N GLY A 3 -2.88 12.47 -3.42
CA GLY A 3 -1.70 13.25 -3.09
C GLY A 3 -2.00 14.66 -2.63
N ASP A 4 -3.27 15.07 -2.66
CA ASP A 4 -3.69 16.36 -2.15
C ASP A 4 -3.98 16.32 -0.64
N THR A 5 -3.92 17.48 -0.02
CA THR A 5 -4.31 17.66 1.38
C THR A 5 -5.80 17.98 1.48
N SER A 6 -6.48 17.35 2.43
CA SER A 6 -7.86 17.70 2.74
C SER A 6 -7.93 19.04 3.50
N THR A 7 -9.00 19.79 3.26
CA THR A 7 -9.34 20.99 4.03
C THR A 7 -10.14 20.66 5.31
N ASN A 8 -10.67 19.45 5.42
CA ASN A 8 -11.66 19.07 6.42
C ASN A 8 -11.28 17.83 7.25
N ASP A 9 -10.29 17.02 6.81
CA ASP A 9 -9.88 15.84 7.54
C ASP A 9 -9.11 16.22 8.81
N ILE A 10 -9.48 15.60 9.93
CA ILE A 10 -8.89 15.85 11.24
C ILE A 10 -8.46 14.53 11.85
N VAL A 11 -7.25 14.50 12.39
CA VAL A 11 -6.79 13.43 13.29
C VAL A 11 -6.75 13.98 14.71
N THR A 12 -7.54 13.40 15.60
CA THR A 12 -7.63 13.84 17.00
C THR A 12 -7.22 12.72 17.94
N LEU A 13 -6.33 13.02 18.87
CA LEU A 13 -5.97 12.16 19.99
C LEU A 13 -6.40 12.83 21.29
N LEU A 14 -7.27 12.17 22.05
CA LEU A 14 -7.75 12.65 23.36
C LEU A 14 -7.19 11.75 24.45
N ALA A 15 -6.57 12.34 25.46
CA ALA A 15 -6.03 11.63 26.62
C ALA A 15 -6.34 12.44 27.89
N ASN A 16 -7.17 11.88 28.78
CA ASN A 16 -7.57 12.53 30.04
C ASN A 16 -6.67 12.17 31.22
N GLY A 17 -5.76 11.22 31.08
CA GLY A 17 -4.86 10.78 32.12
C GLY A 17 -5.47 9.86 33.19
N GLU A 18 -6.75 9.47 33.05
CA GLU A 18 -7.50 8.73 34.07
C GLU A 18 -7.35 7.20 33.97
N SER A 19 -6.46 6.70 33.16
CA SER A 19 -6.27 5.25 32.97
C SER A 19 -5.74 4.53 34.22
N GLY A 20 -5.17 5.27 35.17
CA GLY A 20 -4.46 4.68 36.33
C GLY A 20 -3.15 3.96 35.95
N ALA A 21 -2.80 3.95 34.69
CA ALA A 21 -1.58 3.30 34.19
C ALA A 21 -0.34 4.08 34.65
N ARG A 22 0.75 3.33 34.87
CA ARG A 22 2.05 3.94 35.17
C ARG A 22 2.50 4.84 34.05
N LYS A 23 2.97 6.05 34.39
CA LYS A 23 3.52 6.99 33.39
C LYS A 23 4.69 6.37 32.66
N ILE A 24 4.62 6.37 31.34
CA ILE A 24 5.72 5.98 30.45
C ILE A 24 6.68 7.17 30.34
N SER A 25 7.89 7.03 30.88
CA SER A 25 8.90 8.11 30.90
C SER A 25 10.19 7.77 30.13
N SER A 26 10.24 6.61 29.50
CA SER A 26 11.41 6.14 28.74
C SER A 26 10.96 5.16 27.64
N GLU A 27 11.81 4.93 26.65
CA GLU A 27 11.58 3.97 25.56
C GLU A 27 11.77 2.51 26.01
N ASN A 28 10.99 2.10 27.01
CA ASN A 28 10.95 0.74 27.53
C ASN A 28 9.96 -0.16 26.75
N SER A 29 9.66 -1.34 27.28
CA SER A 29 8.67 -2.26 26.71
C SER A 29 7.27 -1.64 26.64
N ASP A 30 6.86 -0.88 27.65
CA ASP A 30 5.54 -0.27 27.71
C ASP A 30 5.39 0.81 26.64
N TYR A 31 6.44 1.60 26.40
CA TYR A 31 6.51 2.56 25.30
C TYR A 31 6.33 1.87 23.93
N ARG A 32 7.11 0.81 23.69
CA ARG A 32 7.02 0.06 22.42
C ARG A 32 5.64 -0.55 22.22
N ASN A 33 5.06 -1.13 23.28
CA ASN A 33 3.71 -1.70 23.22
C ASN A 33 2.65 -0.64 22.93
N PHE A 34 2.77 0.53 23.57
CA PHE A 34 1.89 1.66 23.32
C PHE A 34 1.99 2.16 21.87
N CYS A 35 3.21 2.35 21.37
CA CYS A 35 3.43 2.76 19.98
C CYS A 35 2.85 1.74 18.98
N ALA A 36 3.07 0.46 19.21
CA ALA A 36 2.54 -0.59 18.36
C ALA A 36 0.99 -0.63 18.35
N ALA A 37 0.38 -0.44 19.51
CA ALA A 37 -1.08 -0.37 19.63
C ALA A 37 -1.64 0.88 18.93
N LEU A 38 -1.02 2.04 19.14
CA LEU A 38 -1.41 3.28 18.47
C LEU A 38 -1.26 3.18 16.95
N GLU A 39 -0.14 2.62 16.47
CA GLU A 39 0.09 2.38 15.04
C GLU A 39 -0.98 1.47 14.44
N ALA A 40 -1.35 0.40 15.14
CA ALA A 40 -2.40 -0.51 14.69
C ALA A 40 -3.76 0.20 14.53
N VAL A 41 -4.13 1.05 15.50
CA VAL A 41 -5.36 1.85 15.44
C VAL A 41 -5.29 2.86 14.30
N CYS A 42 -4.20 3.62 14.19
CA CYS A 42 -4.02 4.60 13.10
C CYS A 42 -4.07 3.93 11.72
N LYS A 43 -3.43 2.77 11.57
CA LYS A 43 -3.47 2.00 10.32
C LYS A 43 -4.88 1.54 9.99
N SER A 44 -5.62 1.04 10.97
CA SER A 44 -7.01 0.60 10.78
C SER A 44 -7.91 1.76 10.32
N LEU A 45 -7.79 2.92 10.97
CA LEU A 45 -8.56 4.12 10.59
C LEU A 45 -8.17 4.63 9.21
N ALA A 46 -6.87 4.67 8.89
CA ALA A 46 -6.40 5.09 7.56
C ALA A 46 -6.94 4.17 6.45
N LEU A 47 -6.97 2.85 6.68
CA LEU A 47 -7.54 1.89 5.72
C LEU A 47 -9.05 2.07 5.57
N ALA A 48 -9.77 2.35 6.68
CA ALA A 48 -11.20 2.62 6.64
C ALA A 48 -11.51 3.87 5.81
N ILE A 49 -10.76 4.96 5.99
CA ILE A 49 -10.91 6.19 5.19
C ILE A 49 -10.67 5.91 3.70
N VAL A 50 -9.64 5.13 3.36
CA VAL A 50 -9.36 4.78 1.95
C VAL A 50 -10.47 3.91 1.37
N ALA A 51 -11.02 2.98 2.14
CA ALA A 51 -12.10 2.08 1.70
C ALA A 51 -13.43 2.82 1.51
N ASP A 52 -13.67 3.87 2.29
CA ASP A 52 -14.89 4.70 2.25
C ASP A 52 -14.76 5.90 1.27
N GLY A 53 -13.68 5.96 0.52
CA GLY A 53 -13.47 7.03 -0.45
C GLY A 53 -14.55 7.07 -1.53
N GLU A 54 -14.99 8.27 -1.93
CA GLU A 54 -16.00 8.47 -2.98
C GLU A 54 -15.59 7.75 -4.27
N GLY A 55 -16.45 6.86 -4.78
CA GLY A 55 -16.18 6.06 -5.96
C GLY A 55 -15.09 4.99 -5.79
N ALA A 56 -14.65 4.69 -4.57
CA ALA A 56 -13.65 3.67 -4.31
C ALA A 56 -14.24 2.27 -4.47
N GLU A 57 -13.89 1.59 -5.55
CA GLU A 57 -14.26 0.19 -5.77
C GLU A 57 -13.20 -0.79 -5.25
N ARG A 58 -11.98 -0.33 -5.04
CA ARG A 58 -10.83 -1.18 -4.67
C ARG A 58 -9.85 -0.44 -3.80
N VAL A 59 -9.31 -1.15 -2.80
CA VAL A 59 -8.15 -0.72 -2.03
C VAL A 59 -6.92 -1.43 -2.57
N ILE A 60 -5.89 -0.65 -2.92
CA ILE A 60 -4.63 -1.16 -3.47
C ILE A 60 -3.55 -0.97 -2.42
N GLU A 61 -2.95 -2.06 -1.98
CA GLU A 61 -1.76 -2.05 -1.14
C GLU A 61 -0.52 -2.18 -2.03
N ILE A 62 0.43 -1.27 -1.87
CA ILE A 62 1.70 -1.27 -2.61
C ILE A 62 2.82 -1.57 -1.63
N GLU A 63 3.54 -2.67 -1.89
CA GLU A 63 4.71 -3.07 -1.12
C GLU A 63 5.95 -2.98 -2.01
N VAL A 64 6.98 -2.24 -1.56
CA VAL A 64 8.28 -2.15 -2.24
C VAL A 64 9.32 -2.84 -1.37
N ARG A 65 10.03 -3.80 -1.94
CA ARG A 65 11.08 -4.58 -1.28
C ARG A 65 12.42 -4.42 -1.98
N GLY A 66 13.50 -4.55 -1.24
CA GLY A 66 14.87 -4.53 -1.78
C GLY A 66 15.37 -3.15 -2.17
N ALA A 67 14.65 -2.07 -1.85
CA ALA A 67 15.15 -0.72 -2.05
C ALA A 67 16.33 -0.43 -1.11
N THR A 68 17.17 0.53 -1.47
CA THR A 68 18.38 0.89 -0.73
C THR A 68 18.14 1.40 0.69
N SER A 69 16.91 1.81 0.99
CA SER A 69 16.46 2.23 2.32
C SER A 69 14.93 2.27 2.38
N ASP A 70 14.36 2.27 3.60
CA ASP A 70 12.92 2.44 3.81
C ASP A 70 12.39 3.75 3.21
N ARG A 71 13.19 4.83 3.29
CA ARG A 71 12.85 6.12 2.67
C ARG A 71 12.78 6.01 1.14
N ALA A 72 13.66 5.24 0.52
CA ALA A 72 13.64 4.99 -0.91
C ALA A 72 12.41 4.16 -1.29
N ALA A 73 12.10 3.11 -0.53
CA ALA A 73 10.92 2.27 -0.71
C ALA A 73 9.62 3.09 -0.60
N ASP A 74 9.48 3.93 0.44
CA ASP A 74 8.32 4.80 0.62
C ASP A 74 8.15 5.78 -0.55
N LYS A 75 9.26 6.38 -1.03
CA LYS A 75 9.23 7.31 -2.15
C LYS A 75 8.78 6.65 -3.46
N ILE A 76 9.24 5.45 -3.73
CA ILE A 76 8.79 4.64 -4.87
C ILE A 76 7.30 4.31 -4.73
N ALA A 77 6.89 3.76 -3.58
CA ALA A 77 5.51 3.37 -3.32
C ALA A 77 4.53 4.54 -3.48
N ARG A 78 4.84 5.71 -2.89
CA ARG A 78 4.02 6.92 -3.04
C ARG A 78 3.92 7.40 -4.48
N THR A 79 5.03 7.33 -5.24
CA THR A 79 5.01 7.75 -6.64
C THR A 79 4.13 6.84 -7.49
N ILE A 80 4.13 5.53 -7.22
CA ILE A 80 3.24 4.57 -7.87
C ILE A 80 1.79 4.82 -7.45
N ALA A 81 1.52 4.98 -6.16
CA ALA A 81 0.18 5.20 -5.61
C ALA A 81 -0.47 6.47 -6.18
N ASN A 82 0.31 7.54 -6.37
CA ASN A 82 -0.17 8.82 -6.89
C ASN A 82 -0.19 8.90 -8.42
N SER A 83 0.16 7.83 -9.13
CA SER A 83 0.15 7.83 -10.59
C SER A 83 -1.27 7.64 -11.14
N PRO A 84 -1.85 8.63 -11.87
CA PRO A 84 -3.15 8.48 -12.50
C PRO A 84 -3.20 7.30 -13.49
N LEU A 85 -2.10 7.06 -14.22
CA LEU A 85 -2.01 5.94 -15.17
C LEU A 85 -2.05 4.59 -14.47
N VAL A 86 -1.46 4.47 -13.29
CA VAL A 86 -1.52 3.24 -12.48
C VAL A 86 -2.95 3.08 -11.92
N LYS A 87 -3.54 4.14 -11.36
CA LYS A 87 -4.91 4.11 -10.85
C LYS A 87 -5.92 3.68 -11.91
N THR A 88 -5.84 4.23 -13.13
CA THR A 88 -6.73 3.87 -14.24
C THR A 88 -6.50 2.43 -14.72
N ALA A 89 -5.26 1.92 -14.69
CA ALA A 89 -5.00 0.53 -15.03
C ALA A 89 -5.68 -0.42 -14.03
N PHE A 90 -5.55 -0.15 -12.73
CA PHE A 90 -6.20 -0.95 -11.69
C PHE A 90 -7.73 -0.84 -11.75
N ALA A 91 -8.29 0.35 -12.01
CA ALA A 91 -9.72 0.54 -12.22
C ALA A 91 -10.24 -0.30 -13.40
N GLY A 92 -9.47 -0.35 -14.50
CA GLY A 92 -9.77 -1.17 -15.68
C GLY A 92 -9.42 -2.66 -15.52
N ALA A 93 -8.99 -3.12 -14.35
CA ALA A 93 -8.48 -4.48 -14.11
C ALA A 93 -7.34 -4.89 -15.06
N ASP A 94 -6.53 -3.91 -15.52
CA ASP A 94 -5.36 -4.10 -16.36
C ASP A 94 -4.10 -4.19 -15.49
N PRO A 95 -3.43 -5.35 -15.39
CA PRO A 95 -2.19 -5.50 -14.62
C PRO A 95 -1.00 -4.90 -15.38
N ASN A 96 -1.07 -3.61 -15.66
CA ASN A 96 -0.13 -2.89 -16.54
C ASN A 96 1.20 -2.62 -15.82
N TRP A 97 2.09 -3.62 -15.85
CA TRP A 97 3.41 -3.53 -15.24
C TRP A 97 4.25 -2.36 -15.81
N GLY A 98 4.08 -2.02 -17.09
CA GLY A 98 4.82 -0.91 -17.71
C GLY A 98 4.46 0.44 -17.09
N ARG A 99 3.19 0.67 -16.75
CA ARG A 99 2.76 1.88 -16.02
C ARG A 99 3.30 1.90 -14.61
N ILE A 100 3.37 0.75 -13.93
CA ILE A 100 3.94 0.63 -12.60
C ILE A 100 5.43 0.96 -12.63
N LEU A 101 6.19 0.34 -13.54
CA LEU A 101 7.63 0.56 -13.70
C LEU A 101 7.95 2.02 -14.11
N ALA A 102 7.16 2.60 -15.03
CA ALA A 102 7.30 4.00 -15.42
C ALA A 102 7.03 4.96 -14.26
N ALA A 103 6.03 4.66 -13.41
CA ALA A 103 5.77 5.43 -12.20
C ALA A 103 6.93 5.31 -11.20
N ALA A 104 7.44 4.09 -10.96
CA ALA A 104 8.62 3.87 -10.12
C ALA A 104 9.83 4.67 -10.60
N GLY A 105 10.10 4.70 -11.92
CA GLY A 105 11.20 5.47 -12.53
C GLY A 105 11.12 6.97 -12.29
N ARG A 106 9.91 7.52 -12.09
CA ARG A 106 9.73 8.95 -11.77
C ARG A 106 9.93 9.28 -10.29
N SER A 107 10.16 8.28 -9.43
CA SER A 107 10.33 8.50 -7.98
C SER A 107 11.56 9.34 -7.62
N GLY A 108 12.52 9.47 -8.54
CA GLY A 108 13.82 10.07 -8.28
C GLY A 108 14.72 9.21 -7.38
N VAL A 109 14.38 7.93 -7.23
CA VAL A 109 15.24 6.90 -6.64
C VAL A 109 15.90 6.14 -7.77
N SER A 110 17.21 5.99 -7.70
CA SER A 110 17.95 5.18 -8.68
C SER A 110 17.79 3.70 -8.38
N PHE A 111 17.41 2.92 -9.38
CA PHE A 111 17.36 1.45 -9.34
C PHE A 111 17.60 0.92 -10.76
N GLU A 112 17.96 -0.37 -10.88
CA GLU A 112 18.17 -1.02 -12.17
C GLU A 112 16.82 -1.61 -12.66
N PRO A 113 16.19 -1.05 -13.73
CA PRO A 113 14.88 -1.51 -14.19
C PRO A 113 14.86 -2.99 -14.58
N ASN A 114 15.99 -3.51 -15.10
CA ASN A 114 16.10 -4.91 -15.52
C ASN A 114 16.27 -5.90 -14.34
N SER A 115 16.36 -5.40 -13.10
CA SER A 115 16.38 -6.23 -11.88
C SER A 115 15.05 -6.25 -11.15
N VAL A 116 14.04 -5.50 -11.65
CA VAL A 116 12.74 -5.34 -10.98
C VAL A 116 11.79 -6.48 -11.34
N ASP A 117 11.23 -7.11 -10.32
CA ASP A 117 10.10 -8.03 -10.43
C ASP A 117 8.82 -7.32 -9.98
N ILE A 118 7.71 -7.46 -10.74
CA ILE A 118 6.42 -6.88 -10.38
C ILE A 118 5.38 -7.99 -10.24
N HIS A 119 4.69 -7.99 -9.11
CA HIS A 119 3.60 -8.91 -8.83
C HIS A 119 2.30 -8.12 -8.61
N VAL A 120 1.22 -8.56 -9.22
CA VAL A 120 -0.12 -8.00 -9.04
C VAL A 120 -1.03 -9.13 -8.57
N ALA A 121 -1.68 -8.95 -7.42
CA ALA A 121 -2.53 -9.97 -6.79
C ALA A 121 -1.82 -11.33 -6.62
N GLY A 122 -0.52 -11.30 -6.31
CA GLY A 122 0.30 -12.51 -6.15
C GLY A 122 0.81 -13.14 -7.45
N ILE A 123 0.42 -12.60 -8.61
CA ILE A 123 0.85 -13.08 -9.93
C ILE A 123 2.04 -12.23 -10.41
N CYS A 124 3.13 -12.88 -10.81
CA CYS A 124 4.26 -12.21 -11.45
C CYS A 124 3.85 -11.74 -12.85
N VAL A 125 3.81 -10.42 -13.06
CA VAL A 125 3.45 -9.80 -14.35
C VAL A 125 4.66 -9.23 -15.09
N CYS A 126 5.75 -8.97 -14.36
CA CYS A 126 7.03 -8.58 -14.92
C CYS A 126 8.15 -9.28 -14.16
N ARG A 127 9.14 -9.81 -14.85
CA ARG A 127 10.31 -10.45 -14.27
C ARG A 127 11.57 -9.92 -14.91
N ARG A 128 12.46 -9.35 -14.09
CA ARG A 128 13.72 -8.72 -14.54
C ARG A 128 13.49 -7.69 -15.65
N GLY A 129 12.48 -6.83 -15.47
CA GLY A 129 12.17 -5.80 -16.45
C GLY A 129 11.52 -6.30 -17.75
N ASP A 130 11.27 -7.60 -17.90
CA ASP A 130 10.67 -8.17 -19.12
C ASP A 130 9.26 -8.77 -18.85
N VAL A 131 8.46 -8.83 -19.92
CA VAL A 131 7.06 -9.30 -19.87
C VAL A 131 7.00 -10.79 -19.55
N TYR A 132 6.39 -11.17 -18.45
CA TYR A 132 6.10 -12.57 -18.16
C TYR A 132 4.77 -13.00 -18.80
N LYS A 133 4.83 -13.40 -20.09
CA LYS A 133 3.64 -13.69 -20.92
C LYS A 133 2.82 -14.91 -20.47
N ARG A 134 3.29 -15.76 -19.56
CA ARG A 134 2.71 -17.09 -19.32
C ARG A 134 1.43 -17.10 -18.44
N GLN A 135 1.05 -15.99 -17.81
CA GLN A 135 -0.07 -15.98 -16.85
C GLN A 135 -1.15 -14.93 -17.10
N MET A 136 -1.11 -14.21 -18.21
CA MET A 136 -2.13 -13.20 -18.55
C MET A 136 -3.52 -13.79 -18.89
N GLY A 137 -3.65 -15.10 -19.07
CA GLY A 137 -4.94 -15.77 -19.34
C GLY A 137 -5.90 -15.90 -18.16
N GLY A 138 -5.47 -15.54 -16.93
CA GLY A 138 -6.25 -15.68 -15.70
C GLY A 138 -6.86 -14.38 -15.14
N PHE A 139 -6.59 -13.23 -15.75
CA PHE A 139 -7.14 -11.93 -15.31
C PHE A 139 -8.50 -11.64 -15.97
N GLY A 140 -9.35 -12.66 -16.09
CA GLY A 140 -10.73 -12.55 -16.54
C GLY A 140 -11.67 -12.23 -15.38
N ARG A 141 -12.64 -11.38 -15.62
CA ARG A 141 -13.76 -10.98 -14.76
C ARG A 141 -14.23 -12.11 -13.84
N GLY A 142 -13.67 -12.20 -12.64
CA GLY A 142 -13.99 -13.26 -11.70
C GLY A 142 -13.90 -12.79 -10.26
N SER A 143 -15.07 -12.58 -9.66
CA SER A 143 -15.35 -12.41 -8.23
C SER A 143 -14.96 -11.06 -7.60
N ALA A 144 -15.77 -10.03 -7.86
CA ALA A 144 -16.13 -9.11 -6.80
C ALA A 144 -16.80 -9.94 -5.69
N ARG A 145 -16.09 -10.33 -4.64
CA ARG A 145 -16.70 -10.74 -3.39
C ARG A 145 -17.04 -9.47 -2.64
N GLU A 146 -18.31 -9.35 -2.26
CA GLU A 146 -18.78 -8.35 -1.32
C GLU A 146 -17.86 -8.27 -0.10
N PRO A 147 -17.63 -7.06 0.48
CA PRO A 147 -16.88 -6.93 1.71
C PRO A 147 -17.62 -7.66 2.82
N ASP A 148 -17.02 -8.74 3.31
CA ASP A 148 -17.46 -9.42 4.51
C ASP A 148 -17.22 -8.48 5.71
N HIS A 149 -18.29 -8.01 6.32
CA HIS A 149 -18.30 -7.18 7.51
C HIS A 149 -17.90 -7.92 8.80
N SER A 150 -17.49 -9.16 8.73
CA SER A 150 -16.90 -9.88 9.86
C SER A 150 -15.42 -9.49 9.98
N GLY A 151 -15.08 -8.73 11.02
CA GLY A 151 -13.79 -8.08 11.29
C GLY A 151 -12.58 -9.00 11.45
N ASP A 152 -12.39 -9.98 10.58
CA ASP A 152 -11.23 -10.84 10.63
C ASP A 152 -10.79 -11.25 9.20
N ARG A 153 -9.55 -10.90 8.86
CA ARG A 153 -8.80 -11.34 7.68
C ARG A 153 -9.04 -10.65 6.34
N ILE A 154 -8.58 -9.42 6.17
CA ILE A 154 -8.16 -8.99 4.82
C ILE A 154 -6.64 -8.91 4.79
N ARG A 155 -5.97 -10.05 4.68
CA ARG A 155 -4.61 -10.15 4.15
C ARG A 155 -4.69 -10.58 2.69
N ARG A 156 -5.05 -9.68 1.80
CA ARG A 156 -4.73 -9.81 0.39
C ARG A 156 -3.63 -8.82 0.06
N ARG A 157 -2.40 -9.29 0.06
CA ARG A 157 -1.23 -8.57 -0.45
C ARG A 157 -1.39 -8.42 -1.97
N ASN A 158 -1.77 -7.25 -2.41
CA ASN A 158 -2.11 -7.00 -3.81
C ASN A 158 -1.10 -6.12 -4.52
N SER A 159 0.15 -6.29 -4.35
CA SER A 159 1.26 -5.94 -5.27
C SER A 159 2.58 -5.85 -4.52
N CYS A 160 3.61 -6.45 -5.07
CA CYS A 160 4.97 -6.37 -4.56
C CYS A 160 5.89 -5.97 -5.71
N ILE A 161 6.72 -4.98 -5.49
CA ILE A 161 7.92 -4.73 -6.30
C ILE A 161 9.09 -5.19 -5.47
N SER A 162 9.89 -6.15 -5.96
CA SER A 162 11.11 -6.58 -5.29
C SER A 162 12.32 -6.47 -6.20
N GLU A 163 13.39 -5.89 -5.69
CA GLU A 163 14.75 -6.01 -6.25
C GLU A 163 15.44 -7.25 -5.68
N ARG A 164 16.26 -7.92 -6.48
CA ARG A 164 17.16 -9.02 -6.05
C ARG A 164 18.60 -8.56 -6.15
#